data_8a4652d0000be95f7e4c3efd366158d0
#
_entry.id   8a4652d0000be95f7e4c3efd366158d0
#
_cell.length_a   1.000
_cell.length_b   1.000
_cell.length_c   1.000
_cell.angle_alpha   90.00
_cell.angle_beta   90.00
_cell.angle_gamma   90.00
#
_symmetry.space_group_name_H-M   'P 1'
#
loop_
_entity.id
_entity.type
_entity.pdbx_description
1 polymer ?
#
loop_
_entity_poly.entity_id
_entity_poly.type
_entity_poly.pdbx_seq_one_letter_code
_entity_poly.pdbx_strand_id
1 'polypeptide(L)'
;MKKVMLVFAFGVAVLWSCKSNSIDNPENLQPLNIPACVQAKIDSIKSIPVWNPPASVYSYVYKNQTVYSFSADCCDQFNVVIDANCKVICSPSGGITGNGDGRCPDFQKTATNETLIWKDSRKK
;
A
#
# COMPACT_ATOMS: atom_id res chain seq x y z
N MET A 1 0.10 34.77 -71.81
CA MET A 1 0.07 33.34 -71.44
C MET A 1 0.42 33.28 -69.96
N LYS A 2 -0.59 33.22 -69.10
CA LYS A 2 -0.41 33.19 -67.64
C LYS A 2 -0.71 31.74 -67.17
N LYS A 3 0.32 31.04 -66.68
CA LYS A 3 0.16 29.71 -66.06
C LYS A 3 -0.34 29.93 -64.63
N VAL A 4 -1.53 29.44 -64.34
CA VAL A 4 -2.08 29.33 -63.00
C VAL A 4 -1.58 28.08 -62.37
N MET A 5 -0.84 28.18 -61.30
CA MET A 5 -0.31 27.08 -60.54
C MET A 5 -1.28 26.78 -59.36
N LEU A 6 -1.97 25.65 -59.46
CA LEU A 6 -2.88 25.20 -58.42
C LEU A 6 -2.07 24.47 -57.35
N VAL A 7 -2.00 25.02 -56.16
CA VAL A 7 -1.37 24.37 -55.00
C VAL A 7 -2.45 23.58 -54.28
N PHE A 8 -2.38 22.25 -54.31
CA PHE A 8 -3.18 21.38 -53.49
C PHE A 8 -2.55 21.25 -52.10
N ALA A 9 -3.21 21.85 -51.12
CA ALA A 9 -2.88 21.66 -49.73
C ALA A 9 -3.48 20.33 -49.23
N PHE A 10 -2.63 19.34 -49.03
CA PHE A 10 -3.00 18.07 -48.34
C PHE A 10 -3.09 18.37 -46.84
N GLY A 11 -4.32 18.43 -46.32
CA GLY A 11 -4.58 18.44 -44.89
C GLY A 11 -4.39 17.05 -44.30
N VAL A 12 -3.33 16.89 -43.49
CA VAL A 12 -3.13 15.68 -42.69
C VAL A 12 -3.99 15.81 -41.43
N ALA A 13 -5.12 15.09 -41.39
CA ALA A 13 -5.92 14.94 -40.19
C ALA A 13 -5.22 13.92 -39.26
N VAL A 14 -4.58 14.42 -38.21
CA VAL A 14 -4.04 13.59 -37.14
C VAL A 14 -5.19 13.19 -36.23
N LEU A 15 -5.71 11.98 -36.38
CA LEU A 15 -6.64 11.37 -35.46
C LEU A 15 -5.88 10.97 -34.19
N TRP A 16 -6.01 11.77 -33.14
CA TRP A 16 -5.59 11.37 -31.80
C TRP A 16 -6.59 10.32 -31.30
N SER A 17 -6.18 9.07 -31.41
CA SER A 17 -6.85 7.93 -30.77
C SER A 17 -6.56 8.00 -29.27
N CYS A 18 -7.51 8.50 -28.48
CA CYS A 18 -7.51 8.31 -27.05
C CYS A 18 -7.74 6.83 -26.76
N LYS A 19 -6.68 6.09 -26.44
CA LYS A 19 -6.78 4.75 -25.88
C LYS A 19 -7.23 4.88 -24.43
N SER A 20 -8.51 4.69 -24.18
CA SER A 20 -9.03 4.47 -22.83
C SER A 20 -8.54 3.10 -22.35
N ASN A 21 -7.55 3.08 -21.47
CA ASN A 21 -7.20 1.89 -20.73
C ASN A 21 -8.28 1.69 -19.67
N SER A 22 -9.21 0.80 -19.93
CA SER A 22 -10.06 0.23 -18.90
C SER A 22 -9.18 -0.62 -17.98
N ILE A 23 -8.94 -0.14 -16.79
CA ILE A 23 -8.26 -0.86 -15.73
C ILE A 23 -9.34 -1.61 -14.95
N ASP A 24 -9.75 -2.76 -15.50
CA ASP A 24 -10.53 -3.76 -14.78
C ASP A 24 -9.62 -4.94 -14.45
N ASN A 25 -8.74 -4.75 -13.47
CA ASN A 25 -8.11 -5.86 -12.78
C ASN A 25 -7.92 -5.50 -11.30
N PRO A 26 -8.68 -6.12 -10.36
CA PRO A 26 -8.57 -5.85 -8.93
C PRO A 26 -7.22 -6.30 -8.32
N GLU A 27 -6.32 -6.87 -9.09
CA GLU A 27 -4.99 -7.30 -8.63
C GLU A 27 -3.87 -6.30 -8.93
N ASN A 28 -4.15 -5.21 -9.64
CA ASN A 28 -3.14 -4.18 -9.91
C ASN A 28 -3.33 -2.98 -8.95
N LEU A 29 -3.23 -3.24 -7.65
CA LEU A 29 -2.79 -2.21 -6.72
C LEU A 29 -1.40 -1.81 -7.20
N GLN A 30 -1.25 -0.64 -7.80
CA GLN A 30 0.04 -0.04 -8.14
C GLN A 30 1.00 -0.30 -6.97
N PRO A 31 2.29 -0.59 -7.21
CA PRO A 31 3.22 -0.73 -6.13
C PRO A 31 3.24 0.60 -5.37
N LEU A 32 2.47 0.68 -4.29
CA LEU A 32 2.72 1.66 -3.26
C LEU A 32 4.22 1.55 -3.02
N ASN A 33 4.93 2.65 -3.17
CA ASN A 33 6.38 2.68 -2.98
C ASN A 33 6.67 2.40 -1.48
N ILE A 34 6.45 1.14 -1.10
CA ILE A 34 6.68 0.69 0.27
C ILE A 34 8.18 0.47 0.48
N PRO A 35 8.71 0.79 1.65
CA PRO A 35 10.12 0.55 1.96
C PRO A 35 10.51 -0.91 1.75
N ALA A 36 11.71 -1.14 1.23
CA ALA A 36 12.22 -2.49 0.96
C ALA A 36 12.18 -3.40 2.20
N CYS A 37 12.43 -2.85 3.38
CA CYS A 37 12.37 -3.61 4.63
C CYS A 37 10.93 -4.01 5.03
N VAL A 38 9.92 -3.19 4.68
CA VAL A 38 8.50 -3.54 4.87
C VAL A 38 8.13 -4.68 3.93
N GLN A 39 8.56 -4.60 2.66
CA GLN A 39 8.36 -5.68 1.69
C GLN A 39 9.03 -6.98 2.15
N ALA A 40 10.27 -6.92 2.63
CA ALA A 40 10.97 -8.09 3.14
C ALA A 40 10.24 -8.75 4.33
N LYS A 41 9.62 -7.96 5.22
CA LYS A 41 8.77 -8.51 6.30
C LYS A 41 7.53 -9.20 5.76
N ILE A 42 6.86 -8.62 4.76
CA ILE A 42 5.72 -9.25 4.09
C ILE A 42 6.13 -10.58 3.46
N ASP A 43 7.27 -10.61 2.77
CA ASP A 43 7.77 -11.83 2.11
C ASP A 43 8.18 -12.90 3.13
N SER A 44 8.69 -12.51 4.28
CA SER A 44 8.93 -13.43 5.40
C SER A 44 7.62 -14.07 5.90
N ILE A 45 6.55 -13.29 6.03
CA ILE A 45 5.23 -13.84 6.41
C ILE A 45 4.70 -14.78 5.33
N LYS A 46 4.89 -14.47 4.05
CA LYS A 46 4.49 -15.35 2.94
C LYS A 46 5.25 -16.66 2.90
N SER A 47 6.44 -16.74 3.49
CA SER A 47 7.26 -17.96 3.51
C SER A 47 6.82 -18.99 4.54
N ILE A 48 5.90 -18.64 5.43
CA ILE A 48 5.37 -19.51 6.48
C ILE A 48 3.88 -19.81 6.24
N PRO A 49 3.29 -20.81 6.92
CA PRO A 49 1.86 -21.10 6.80
C PRO A 49 0.98 -19.88 7.09
N VAL A 50 -0.18 -19.84 6.44
CA VAL A 50 -1.15 -18.73 6.63
C VAL A 50 -1.60 -18.66 8.08
N TRP A 51 -1.53 -17.47 8.65
CA TRP A 51 -1.97 -17.19 10.02
C TRP A 51 -3.50 -17.32 10.19
N ASN A 52 -3.94 -17.33 11.41
CA ASN A 52 -5.35 -17.31 11.76
C ASN A 52 -5.61 -16.34 12.92
N PRO A 53 -6.13 -15.15 12.63
CA PRO A 53 -6.58 -14.59 11.33
C PRO A 53 -5.44 -14.33 10.35
N PRO A 54 -5.74 -14.23 9.02
CA PRO A 54 -4.72 -13.92 8.01
C PRO A 54 -4.01 -12.60 8.29
N ALA A 55 -2.71 -12.57 8.04
CA ALA A 55 -1.87 -11.40 8.24
C ALA A 55 -2.35 -10.20 7.42
N SER A 56 -2.20 -9.01 7.96
CA SER A 56 -2.45 -7.75 7.27
C SER A 56 -1.42 -6.70 7.64
N VAL A 57 -1.16 -5.80 6.69
CA VAL A 57 -0.27 -4.65 6.86
C VAL A 57 -1.00 -3.40 6.40
N TYR A 58 -1.04 -2.40 7.25
CA TYR A 58 -1.60 -1.09 6.97
C TYR A 58 -0.53 -0.01 7.10
N SER A 59 -0.64 1.05 6.31
CA SER A 59 0.10 2.28 6.55
C SER A 59 -0.78 3.33 7.20
N TYR A 60 -0.16 4.22 7.96
CA TYR A 60 -0.77 5.38 8.60
C TYR A 60 0.18 6.58 8.52
N VAL A 61 -0.36 7.78 8.69
CA VAL A 61 0.42 8.94 9.08
C VAL A 61 0.28 9.13 10.59
N TYR A 62 1.38 9.01 11.31
CA TYR A 62 1.44 9.17 12.76
C TYR A 62 2.64 10.05 13.13
N LYS A 63 2.39 11.12 13.92
CA LYS A 63 3.42 12.11 14.29
C LYS A 63 4.22 12.63 13.08
N ASN A 64 3.47 13.00 12.02
CA ASN A 64 3.99 13.54 10.74
C ASN A 64 4.93 12.59 9.96
N GLN A 65 4.88 11.30 10.22
CA GLN A 65 5.65 10.31 9.45
C GLN A 65 4.76 9.14 9.01
N THR A 66 5.09 8.53 7.87
CA THR A 66 4.45 7.29 7.44
C THR A 66 4.97 6.13 8.29
N VAL A 67 4.05 5.37 8.84
CA VAL A 67 4.33 4.18 9.66
C VAL A 67 3.55 2.99 9.13
N TYR A 68 3.98 1.78 9.46
CA TYR A 68 3.40 0.53 8.99
C TYR A 68 3.03 -0.34 10.18
N SER A 69 1.77 -0.75 10.24
CA SER A 69 1.23 -1.61 11.29
C SER A 69 1.08 -3.03 10.76
N PHE A 70 1.69 -3.98 11.44
CA PHE A 70 1.59 -5.40 11.17
C PHE A 70 0.66 -6.05 12.19
N SER A 71 -0.34 -6.80 11.69
CA SER A 71 -1.14 -7.65 12.57
C SER A 71 -0.28 -8.73 13.21
N ALA A 72 -0.65 -9.14 14.42
CA ALA A 72 -0.07 -10.29 15.07
C ALA A 72 -0.57 -11.60 14.44
N ASP A 73 0.20 -12.67 14.58
CA ASP A 73 -0.19 -13.98 14.07
C ASP A 73 -1.23 -14.68 14.97
N CYS A 74 -1.21 -14.41 16.26
CA CYS A 74 -2.15 -14.95 17.25
C CYS A 74 -2.26 -14.08 18.51
N CYS A 75 -3.40 -14.17 19.06
CA CYS A 75 -3.91 -14.08 20.42
C CYS A 75 -3.30 -12.98 21.31
N ASP A 76 -2.22 -13.27 22.02
CA ASP A 76 -1.63 -12.38 23.03
C ASP A 76 -0.38 -11.66 22.52
N GLN A 77 -0.16 -11.68 21.20
CA GLN A 77 0.96 -10.98 20.59
C GLN A 77 0.60 -9.52 20.27
N PHE A 78 1.61 -8.68 20.17
CA PHE A 78 1.45 -7.28 19.86
C PHE A 78 1.29 -7.01 18.37
N ASN A 79 0.37 -6.13 18.00
CA ASN A 79 0.31 -5.53 16.67
C ASN A 79 1.38 -4.43 16.59
N VAL A 80 2.46 -4.70 15.86
CA VAL A 80 3.66 -3.87 15.87
C VAL A 80 3.57 -2.77 14.83
N VAL A 81 3.93 -1.55 15.22
CA VAL A 81 4.09 -0.39 14.33
C VAL A 81 5.57 -0.08 14.15
N ILE A 82 5.99 0.03 12.90
CA ILE A 82 7.36 0.36 12.49
C ILE A 82 7.39 1.62 11.61
N ASP A 83 8.53 2.30 11.58
CA ASP A 83 8.79 3.38 10.64
C ASP A 83 9.26 2.87 9.27
N ALA A 84 9.57 3.79 8.34
CA ALA A 84 10.07 3.48 7.01
C ALA A 84 11.45 2.78 6.99
N ASN A 85 12.19 2.83 8.11
CA ASN A 85 13.46 2.12 8.30
C ASN A 85 13.29 0.80 9.05
N CYS A 86 12.05 0.34 9.23
CA CYS A 86 11.68 -0.85 10.00
C CYS A 86 12.09 -0.83 11.48
N LYS A 87 12.34 0.35 12.03
CA LYS A 87 12.50 0.52 13.46
C LYS A 87 11.13 0.42 14.15
N VAL A 88 11.03 -0.43 15.16
CA VAL A 88 9.81 -0.54 15.96
C VAL A 88 9.59 0.76 16.75
N ILE A 89 8.42 1.37 16.52
CA ILE A 89 7.99 2.58 17.23
C ILE A 89 7.24 2.17 18.50
N CYS A 90 6.19 1.38 18.35
CA CYS A 90 5.32 0.95 19.43
C CYS A 90 4.40 -0.19 18.98
N SER A 91 3.57 -0.63 19.90
CA SER A 91 2.49 -1.58 19.62
C SER A 91 1.20 -1.03 20.23
N PRO A 92 0.34 -0.37 19.43
CA PRO A 92 -0.85 0.32 19.96
C PRO A 92 -1.98 -0.61 20.38
N SER A 93 -1.86 -1.90 20.08
CA SER A 93 -2.85 -2.93 20.42
C SER A 93 -2.23 -4.30 20.51
N GLY A 94 -3.01 -5.29 20.94
CA GLY A 94 -2.55 -6.65 21.18
C GLY A 94 -1.94 -6.80 22.58
N GLY A 95 -1.25 -7.91 22.80
CA GLY A 95 -0.80 -8.35 24.12
C GLY A 95 -1.96 -8.87 24.98
N ILE A 96 -1.65 -9.43 26.13
CA ILE A 96 -2.63 -10.09 27.04
C ILE A 96 -3.80 -9.16 27.41
N THR A 97 -3.53 -7.86 27.59
CA THR A 97 -4.56 -6.88 27.96
C THR A 97 -5.28 -6.27 26.75
N GLY A 98 -4.79 -6.48 25.52
CA GLY A 98 -5.29 -5.86 24.29
C GLY A 98 -4.88 -4.39 24.11
N ASN A 99 -4.29 -3.75 25.13
CA ASN A 99 -4.00 -2.31 25.15
C ASN A 99 -2.62 -1.94 24.55
N GLY A 100 -1.94 -2.90 23.98
CA GLY A 100 -0.60 -2.69 23.42
C GLY A 100 0.49 -2.54 24.49
N ASP A 101 1.61 -1.95 24.08
CA ASP A 101 2.81 -1.81 24.92
C ASP A 101 2.89 -0.47 25.70
N GLY A 102 1.87 0.38 25.58
CA GLY A 102 1.76 1.66 26.26
C GLY A 102 2.64 2.79 25.70
N ARG A 103 3.47 2.54 24.68
CA ARG A 103 4.37 3.55 24.11
C ARG A 103 3.69 4.56 23.17
N CYS A 104 2.52 4.22 22.64
CA CYS A 104 1.73 5.08 21.76
C CYS A 104 0.22 5.00 22.10
N PRO A 105 -0.16 5.45 23.30
CA PRO A 105 -1.55 5.35 23.76
C PRO A 105 -2.50 6.24 22.96
N ASP A 106 -1.96 7.21 22.24
CA ASP A 106 -2.68 8.15 21.38
C ASP A 106 -2.85 7.65 19.94
N PHE A 107 -2.21 6.56 19.53
CA PHE A 107 -2.18 6.09 18.13
C PHE A 107 -3.58 5.96 17.53
N GLN A 108 -4.49 5.29 18.21
CA GLN A 108 -5.86 5.06 17.73
C GLN A 108 -6.66 6.37 17.51
N LYS A 109 -6.26 7.45 18.15
CA LYS A 109 -6.95 8.74 18.06
C LYS A 109 -6.28 9.71 17.09
N THR A 110 -4.98 9.59 16.89
CA THR A 110 -4.17 10.59 16.16
C THR A 110 -3.57 10.09 14.86
N ALA A 111 -3.46 8.76 14.66
CA ALA A 111 -3.04 8.21 13.37
C ALA A 111 -4.14 8.45 12.33
N THR A 112 -3.72 8.88 11.15
CA THR A 112 -4.60 9.22 10.01
C THR A 112 -4.19 8.49 8.75
N ASN A 113 -4.98 8.62 7.67
CA ASN A 113 -4.69 8.07 6.33
C ASN A 113 -4.43 6.56 6.36
N GLU A 114 -5.26 5.82 7.11
CA GLU A 114 -5.23 4.36 7.08
C GLU A 114 -5.34 3.84 5.67
N THR A 115 -4.36 3.05 5.24
CA THR A 115 -4.34 2.45 3.91
C THR A 115 -3.90 1.00 4.02
N LEU A 116 -4.70 0.08 3.45
CA LEU A 116 -4.31 -1.32 3.37
C LEU A 116 -3.15 -1.47 2.37
N ILE A 117 -2.00 -1.94 2.85
CA ILE A 117 -0.81 -2.21 2.04
C ILE A 117 -0.84 -3.63 1.49
N TRP A 118 -1.14 -4.59 2.36
CA TRP A 118 -1.18 -6.00 2.00
C TRP A 118 -2.05 -6.79 2.98
N LYS A 119 -2.72 -7.80 2.45
CA LYS A 119 -3.44 -8.79 3.24
C LYS A 119 -3.15 -10.18 2.68
N ASP A 120 -2.89 -11.14 3.55
CA ASP A 120 -2.68 -12.52 3.13
C ASP A 120 -3.99 -13.12 2.61
N SER A 121 -4.06 -13.36 1.32
CA SER A 121 -5.23 -13.94 0.64
C SER A 121 -5.07 -15.44 0.37
N ARG A 122 -3.95 -16.05 0.80
CA ARG A 122 -3.73 -17.47 0.63
C ARG A 122 -4.78 -18.28 1.41
N LYS A 123 -5.24 -19.35 0.83
CA LYS A 123 -6.13 -20.32 1.51
C LYS A 123 -5.28 -21.27 2.37
N LYS A 124 -5.83 -21.69 3.53
CA LYS A 124 -5.26 -22.78 4.33
C LYS A 124 -5.35 -24.10 3.60
#